data_927c65e3b1068a1842640e06b99b1df7
#
_entry.id   927c65e3b1068a1842640e06b99b1df7
#
_cell.length_a   1.000
_cell.length_b   1.000
_cell.length_c   1.000
_cell.angle_alpha   90.00
_cell.angle_beta   90.00
_cell.angle_gamma   90.00
#
_symmetry.space_group_name_H-M   'P 1'
#
loop_
_entity.id
_entity.type
_entity.pdbx_description
1 polymer ?
#
loop_
_entity_poly.entity_id
_entity_poly.type
_entity_poly.pdbx_seq_one_letter_code
_entity_poly.pdbx_strand_id
1 'polypeptide(L)'
;PKTMEQRLATPFSLTVAEALGNARKTLDSGFTSVRDAGGTPRGVKMAIEQGLFPGPRMRIAVSAISQTGGHGDATMPNGVRIRVPNAELPENLVDGPESARKTAREILRAGADQIKIMTSGGVLSPNDEPGATGMTREEIRAVVYEAHAAHKTVMSHAQATQGILNAVLEGVESIEHGMTLMQPTVADTATGGACPGPGLVTRNIMPDRARGE
;
A
#
# COMPACT_ATOMS: atom_id res chain seq x y z
N PRO A 1 -0.20 -2.15 -20.57
CA PRO A 1 0.52 -2.75 -19.45
C PRO A 1 1.63 -3.65 -19.97
N LYS A 2 2.85 -3.58 -19.39
CA LYS A 2 3.95 -4.47 -19.75
C LYS A 2 3.64 -5.90 -19.28
N THR A 3 4.01 -6.89 -20.11
CA THR A 3 4.05 -8.29 -19.67
C THR A 3 5.10 -8.46 -18.57
N MET A 4 5.05 -9.58 -17.84
CA MET A 4 6.04 -9.92 -16.83
C MET A 4 7.46 -9.97 -17.42
N GLU A 5 7.60 -10.61 -18.57
CA GLU A 5 8.87 -10.72 -19.31
C GLU A 5 9.44 -9.34 -19.68
N GLN A 6 8.58 -8.44 -20.17
CA GLN A 6 8.97 -7.07 -20.45
C GLN A 6 9.40 -6.29 -19.20
N ARG A 7 8.76 -6.54 -18.04
CA ARG A 7 9.16 -5.92 -16.77
C ARG A 7 10.55 -6.38 -16.34
N LEU A 8 10.84 -7.67 -16.45
CA LEU A 8 12.14 -8.24 -16.09
C LEU A 8 13.25 -7.74 -17.02
N ALA A 9 12.97 -7.57 -18.30
CA ALA A 9 13.94 -7.09 -19.30
C ALA A 9 14.11 -5.56 -19.30
N THR A 10 13.26 -4.80 -18.57
CA THR A 10 13.33 -3.32 -18.57
C THR A 10 14.43 -2.85 -17.61
N PRO A 11 15.44 -2.08 -18.08
CA PRO A 11 16.40 -1.44 -17.20
C PRO A 11 15.71 -0.53 -16.17
N PHE A 12 16.20 -0.51 -14.94
CA PHE A 12 15.60 0.30 -13.87
C PHE A 12 15.53 1.80 -14.21
N SER A 13 16.59 2.34 -14.84
CA SER A 13 16.61 3.73 -15.31
C SER A 13 15.46 4.05 -16.27
N LEU A 14 15.12 3.11 -17.17
CA LEU A 14 13.97 3.27 -18.06
C LEU A 14 12.65 3.23 -17.29
N THR A 15 12.53 2.36 -16.27
CA THR A 15 11.36 2.32 -15.39
C THR A 15 11.14 3.65 -14.68
N VAL A 16 12.21 4.30 -14.21
CA VAL A 16 12.15 5.65 -13.60
C VAL A 16 11.70 6.69 -14.63
N ALA A 17 12.26 6.68 -15.84
CA ALA A 17 11.87 7.61 -16.90
C ALA A 17 10.39 7.44 -17.30
N GLU A 18 9.90 6.19 -17.38
CA GLU A 18 8.48 5.90 -17.63
C GLU A 18 7.58 6.39 -16.47
N ALA A 19 8.02 6.22 -15.22
CA ALA A 19 7.28 6.72 -14.06
C ALA A 19 7.13 8.24 -14.10
N LEU A 20 8.20 8.99 -14.46
CA LEU A 20 8.14 10.42 -14.65
C LEU A 20 7.20 10.80 -15.81
N GLY A 21 7.27 10.10 -16.93
CA GLY A 21 6.36 10.30 -18.07
C GLY A 21 4.89 10.05 -17.69
N ASN A 22 4.61 9.04 -16.86
CA ASN A 22 3.28 8.77 -16.34
C ASN A 22 2.82 9.86 -15.35
N ALA A 23 3.71 10.34 -14.49
CA ALA A 23 3.42 11.47 -13.58
C ALA A 23 3.01 12.71 -14.36
N ARG A 24 3.70 13.04 -15.47
CA ARG A 24 3.31 14.13 -16.36
C ARG A 24 1.90 13.94 -16.94
N LYS A 25 1.61 12.76 -17.49
CA LYS A 25 0.27 12.45 -18.03
C LYS A 25 -0.82 12.56 -16.96
N THR A 26 -0.54 12.12 -15.73
CA THR A 26 -1.45 12.23 -14.60
C THR A 26 -1.78 13.69 -14.29
N LEU A 27 -0.76 14.55 -14.26
CA LEU A 27 -0.95 16.00 -14.08
C LEU A 27 -1.76 16.61 -15.23
N ASP A 28 -1.41 16.31 -16.47
CA ASP A 28 -2.10 16.79 -17.68
C ASP A 28 -3.57 16.32 -17.74
N SER A 29 -3.90 15.20 -17.09
CA SER A 29 -5.28 14.72 -16.92
C SER A 29 -6.04 15.44 -15.79
N GLY A 30 -5.44 16.43 -15.13
CA GLY A 30 -6.08 17.26 -14.09
C GLY A 30 -5.85 16.78 -12.66
N PHE A 31 -5.13 15.67 -12.43
CA PHE A 31 -4.81 15.20 -11.07
C PHE A 31 -3.61 15.95 -10.51
N THR A 32 -3.83 16.94 -9.68
CA THR A 32 -2.78 17.79 -9.10
C THR A 32 -2.13 17.17 -7.83
N SER A 33 -2.76 16.18 -7.24
CA SER A 33 -2.24 15.44 -6.07
C SER A 33 -2.63 13.97 -6.16
N VAL A 34 -1.69 13.08 -5.83
CA VAL A 34 -1.91 11.63 -5.89
C VAL A 34 -1.28 10.92 -4.68
N ARG A 35 -1.85 9.76 -4.32
CA ARG A 35 -1.23 8.76 -3.43
C ARG A 35 -0.80 7.57 -4.27
N ASP A 36 0.49 7.25 -4.22
CA ASP A 36 1.02 6.02 -4.81
C ASP A 36 0.90 4.88 -3.80
N ALA A 37 0.40 3.74 -4.26
CA ALA A 37 0.19 2.57 -3.41
C ALA A 37 1.38 1.59 -3.40
N GLY A 38 2.52 1.99 -3.93
CA GLY A 38 3.76 1.23 -3.95
C GLY A 38 4.41 1.14 -5.33
N GLY A 39 5.71 0.91 -5.33
CA GLY A 39 6.52 0.79 -6.54
C GLY A 39 7.20 2.07 -7.00
N THR A 40 6.81 3.23 -6.48
CA THR A 40 7.47 4.50 -6.82
C THR A 40 8.70 4.74 -5.94
N PRO A 41 9.91 4.79 -6.52
CA PRO A 41 11.13 5.14 -5.79
C PRO A 41 11.10 6.61 -5.34
N ARG A 42 11.78 6.89 -4.23
CA ARG A 42 11.87 8.25 -3.67
C ARG A 42 12.43 9.27 -4.68
N GLY A 43 13.38 8.86 -5.51
CA GLY A 43 13.99 9.72 -6.53
C GLY A 43 12.99 10.31 -7.52
N VAL A 44 11.94 9.57 -7.89
CA VAL A 44 10.85 10.06 -8.77
C VAL A 44 10.09 11.22 -8.09
N LYS A 45 9.69 11.04 -6.83
CA LYS A 45 9.03 12.10 -6.05
C LYS A 45 9.92 13.33 -5.91
N MET A 46 11.20 13.14 -5.56
CA MET A 46 12.17 14.24 -5.42
C MET A 46 12.38 15.01 -6.72
N ALA A 47 12.43 14.33 -7.87
CA ALA A 47 12.57 15.00 -9.17
C ALA A 47 11.39 15.94 -9.45
N ILE A 48 10.19 15.56 -9.08
CA ILE A 48 8.99 16.40 -9.22
C ILE A 48 9.00 17.55 -8.22
N GLU A 49 9.31 17.28 -6.93
CA GLU A 49 9.38 18.30 -5.88
C GLU A 49 10.44 19.39 -6.14
N GLN A 50 11.55 18.99 -6.76
CA GLN A 50 12.63 19.92 -7.16
C GLN A 50 12.35 20.65 -8.47
N GLY A 51 11.22 20.37 -9.12
CA GLY A 51 10.87 20.99 -10.41
C GLY A 51 11.70 20.49 -11.61
N LEU A 52 12.46 19.41 -11.44
CA LEU A 52 13.23 18.81 -12.54
C LEU A 52 12.32 18.14 -13.58
N PHE A 53 11.14 17.72 -13.14
CA PHE A 53 10.14 17.12 -14.01
C PHE A 53 8.72 17.51 -13.59
N PRO A 54 7.81 17.83 -14.53
CA PRO A 54 6.43 18.15 -14.18
C PRO A 54 5.65 16.90 -13.75
N GLY A 55 4.91 17.04 -12.66
CA GLY A 55 4.07 15.96 -12.11
C GLY A 55 3.19 16.47 -10.99
N PRO A 56 2.25 15.65 -10.51
CA PRO A 56 1.40 15.97 -9.37
C PRO A 56 2.19 15.96 -8.05
N ARG A 57 1.65 16.57 -7.02
CA ARG A 57 2.15 16.38 -5.66
C ARG A 57 1.93 14.91 -5.27
N MET A 58 3.01 14.20 -4.95
CA MET A 58 2.97 12.76 -4.66
C MET A 58 3.16 12.47 -3.18
N ARG A 59 2.32 11.57 -2.66
CA ARG A 59 2.59 10.81 -1.44
C ARG A 59 2.86 9.37 -1.84
N ILE A 60 4.02 8.83 -1.47
CA ILE A 60 4.48 7.51 -1.91
C ILE A 60 4.50 6.50 -0.76
N ALA A 61 4.16 5.26 -1.07
CA ALA A 61 4.26 4.13 -0.13
C ALA A 61 5.55 3.30 -0.32
N VAL A 62 6.31 3.56 -1.36
CA VAL A 62 7.58 2.90 -1.71
C VAL A 62 7.37 1.41 -2.02
N SER A 63 7.08 0.58 -1.00
CA SER A 63 6.77 -0.84 -1.15
C SER A 63 5.48 -1.20 -0.42
N ALA A 64 4.72 -2.16 -0.95
CA ALA A 64 3.49 -2.63 -0.34
C ALA A 64 3.74 -3.93 0.43
N ILE A 65 3.50 -3.92 1.74
CA ILE A 65 3.74 -5.06 2.63
C ILE A 65 2.66 -6.13 2.44
N SER A 66 3.07 -7.38 2.35
CA SER A 66 2.20 -8.56 2.29
C SER A 66 2.84 -9.73 3.03
N GLN A 67 2.05 -10.71 3.42
CA GLN A 67 2.56 -11.99 3.90
C GLN A 67 2.99 -12.87 2.72
N THR A 68 3.78 -13.92 3.00
CA THR A 68 4.10 -14.99 2.04
C THR A 68 2.82 -15.61 1.49
N GLY A 69 2.74 -15.79 0.18
CA GLY A 69 1.57 -16.30 -0.54
C GLY A 69 0.40 -15.30 -0.63
N GLY A 70 0.55 -14.06 -0.18
CA GLY A 70 -0.48 -13.02 -0.24
C GLY A 70 -0.42 -12.16 -1.49
N HIS A 71 -1.31 -11.16 -1.56
CA HIS A 71 -1.52 -10.31 -2.74
C HIS A 71 -0.27 -9.56 -3.24
N GLY A 72 0.67 -9.26 -2.35
CA GLY A 72 1.95 -8.62 -2.70
C GLY A 72 3.09 -9.59 -2.98
N ASP A 73 2.83 -10.90 -2.95
CA ASP A 73 3.85 -11.91 -3.25
C ASP A 73 3.93 -12.20 -4.76
N ALA A 74 5.01 -11.78 -5.37
CA ALA A 74 5.28 -11.99 -6.79
C ALA A 74 5.97 -13.34 -7.10
N THR A 75 5.91 -14.29 -6.18
CA THR A 75 6.43 -15.65 -6.41
C THR A 75 5.54 -16.39 -7.39
N MET A 76 6.12 -16.90 -8.46
CA MET A 76 5.40 -17.67 -9.47
C MET A 76 5.14 -19.10 -9.00
N PRO A 77 4.15 -19.82 -9.57
CA PRO A 77 3.84 -21.22 -9.19
C PRO A 77 5.02 -22.18 -9.29
N ASN A 78 6.04 -21.88 -10.11
CA ASN A 78 7.27 -22.65 -10.20
C ASN A 78 8.31 -22.31 -9.11
N GLY A 79 7.96 -21.47 -8.12
CA GLY A 79 8.84 -21.05 -7.03
C GLY A 79 9.79 -19.90 -7.37
N VAL A 80 9.80 -19.39 -8.60
CA VAL A 80 10.63 -18.25 -8.98
C VAL A 80 9.97 -16.96 -8.49
N ARG A 81 10.64 -16.27 -7.56
CA ARG A 81 10.20 -14.94 -7.13
C ARG A 81 10.74 -13.86 -8.06
N ILE A 82 9.83 -13.10 -8.62
CA ILE A 82 10.16 -11.99 -9.50
C ILE A 82 10.37 -10.74 -8.66
N ARG A 83 11.64 -10.40 -8.48
CA ARG A 83 12.02 -9.16 -7.83
C ARG A 83 13.05 -8.44 -8.70
N VAL A 84 12.78 -7.19 -9.00
CA VAL A 84 13.81 -6.30 -9.57
C VAL A 84 14.63 -5.77 -8.40
N PRO A 85 15.90 -6.17 -8.24
CA PRO A 85 16.75 -5.66 -7.17
C PRO A 85 16.88 -4.15 -7.29
N ASN A 86 16.42 -3.43 -6.27
CA ASN A 86 16.53 -1.99 -6.20
C ASN A 86 16.65 -1.58 -4.73
N ALA A 87 17.77 -0.92 -4.41
CA ALA A 87 18.07 -0.49 -3.06
C ALA A 87 17.06 0.55 -2.51
N GLU A 88 16.34 1.24 -3.40
CA GLU A 88 15.30 2.22 -3.01
C GLU A 88 13.94 1.56 -2.69
N LEU A 89 13.76 0.28 -3.06
CA LEU A 89 12.53 -0.48 -2.79
C LEU A 89 12.83 -1.62 -1.82
N PRO A 90 12.60 -1.43 -0.52
CA PRO A 90 12.79 -2.47 0.50
C PRO A 90 12.00 -3.74 0.22
N GLU A 91 12.42 -4.84 0.85
CA GLU A 91 11.69 -6.09 0.89
C GLU A 91 10.27 -5.86 1.41
N ASN A 92 9.32 -6.62 0.90
CA ASN A 92 7.91 -6.39 1.19
C ASN A 92 7.17 -7.59 1.78
N LEU A 93 7.78 -8.79 1.77
CA LEU A 93 7.17 -9.95 2.39
C LEU A 93 7.54 -10.04 3.87
N VAL A 94 6.52 -10.31 4.67
CA VAL A 94 6.63 -10.41 6.13
C VAL A 94 5.87 -11.64 6.62
N ASP A 95 6.42 -12.29 7.62
CA ASP A 95 5.77 -13.38 8.32
C ASP A 95 6.05 -13.19 9.82
N GLY A 96 4.99 -12.80 10.53
CA GLY A 96 5.01 -12.45 11.94
C GLY A 96 5.26 -10.96 12.23
N PRO A 97 4.84 -10.50 13.43
CA PRO A 97 4.84 -9.08 13.80
C PRO A 97 6.25 -8.44 13.85
N GLU A 98 7.29 -9.19 14.20
CA GLU A 98 8.65 -8.65 14.22
C GLU A 98 9.19 -8.40 12.81
N SER A 99 8.89 -9.30 11.86
CA SER A 99 9.19 -9.10 10.45
C SER A 99 8.44 -7.89 9.89
N ALA A 100 7.14 -7.78 10.19
CA ALA A 100 6.30 -6.65 9.80
C ALA A 100 6.83 -5.31 10.35
N ARG A 101 7.24 -5.28 11.62
CA ARG A 101 7.87 -4.12 12.28
C ARG A 101 9.15 -3.69 11.58
N LYS A 102 10.04 -4.63 11.32
CA LYS A 102 11.32 -4.35 10.64
C LYS A 102 11.07 -3.76 9.25
N THR A 103 10.22 -4.40 8.46
CA THR A 103 9.89 -3.96 7.10
C THR A 103 9.23 -2.58 7.09
N ALA A 104 8.31 -2.29 8.01
CA ALA A 104 7.72 -0.96 8.16
C ALA A 104 8.79 0.12 8.39
N ARG A 105 9.76 -0.12 9.27
CA ARG A 105 10.89 0.79 9.51
C ARG A 105 11.77 0.98 8.28
N GLU A 106 12.03 -0.08 7.52
CA GLU A 106 12.83 -0.01 6.28
C GLU A 106 12.11 0.82 5.21
N ILE A 107 10.80 0.66 5.06
CA ILE A 107 9.97 1.44 4.13
C ILE A 107 9.94 2.92 4.55
N LEU A 108 9.77 3.22 5.84
CA LEU A 108 9.84 4.59 6.36
C LEU A 108 11.22 5.21 6.12
N ARG A 109 12.31 4.48 6.37
CA ARG A 109 13.69 4.91 6.06
C ARG A 109 13.89 5.21 4.58
N ALA A 110 13.25 4.44 3.69
CA ALA A 110 13.28 4.67 2.24
C ALA A 110 12.50 5.92 1.81
N GLY A 111 11.81 6.59 2.72
CA GLY A 111 11.15 7.88 2.49
C GLY A 111 9.68 7.79 2.15
N ALA A 112 9.00 6.74 2.60
CA ALA A 112 7.55 6.62 2.46
C ALA A 112 6.80 7.73 3.21
N ASP A 113 5.75 8.26 2.59
CA ASP A 113 4.82 9.22 3.20
C ASP A 113 3.67 8.52 3.93
N GLN A 114 3.44 7.27 3.58
CA GLN A 114 2.46 6.35 4.15
C GLN A 114 2.91 4.91 3.95
N ILE A 115 2.40 3.97 4.74
CA ILE A 115 2.66 2.55 4.51
C ILE A 115 1.46 1.92 3.81
N LYS A 116 1.71 1.08 2.81
CA LYS A 116 0.72 0.24 2.14
C LYS A 116 0.85 -1.19 2.63
N ILE A 117 -0.28 -1.80 3.00
CA ILE A 117 -0.39 -3.22 3.39
C ILE A 117 -1.45 -3.94 2.57
N MET A 118 -1.42 -5.27 2.59
CA MET A 118 -2.39 -6.15 1.95
C MET A 118 -3.08 -6.99 3.02
N THR A 119 -4.35 -6.70 3.34
CA THR A 119 -5.08 -7.41 4.38
C THR A 119 -6.10 -8.43 3.84
N SER A 120 -6.19 -8.53 2.52
CA SER A 120 -6.87 -9.63 1.84
C SER A 120 -6.16 -10.00 0.55
N GLY A 121 -6.59 -11.09 -0.07
CA GLY A 121 -6.22 -11.44 -1.42
C GLY A 121 -6.78 -10.46 -2.45
N GLY A 122 -6.35 -10.61 -3.70
CA GLY A 122 -6.71 -9.74 -4.82
C GLY A 122 -7.15 -10.50 -6.07
N VAL A 123 -7.59 -9.74 -7.07
CA VAL A 123 -8.16 -10.30 -8.31
C VAL A 123 -7.07 -10.69 -9.32
N LEU A 124 -5.89 -10.06 -9.25
CA LEU A 124 -4.84 -10.19 -10.27
C LEU A 124 -3.60 -10.94 -9.80
N SER A 125 -3.54 -11.36 -8.56
CA SER A 125 -2.42 -12.12 -8.01
C SER A 125 -2.54 -13.61 -8.34
N PRO A 126 -1.42 -14.29 -8.62
CA PRO A 126 -1.45 -15.69 -9.04
C PRO A 126 -1.65 -16.69 -7.88
N ASN A 127 -1.45 -16.26 -6.63
CA ASN A 127 -1.28 -17.16 -5.48
C ASN A 127 -2.35 -16.98 -4.40
N ASP A 128 -3.32 -16.07 -4.60
CA ASP A 128 -4.34 -15.77 -3.60
C ASP A 128 -5.71 -15.52 -4.22
N GLU A 129 -6.74 -15.59 -3.38
CA GLU A 129 -8.12 -15.37 -3.77
C GLU A 129 -8.65 -14.10 -3.10
N PRO A 130 -9.48 -13.28 -3.79
CA PRO A 130 -10.00 -12.02 -3.25
C PRO A 130 -10.73 -12.17 -1.91
N GLY A 131 -11.36 -13.33 -1.67
CA GLY A 131 -12.06 -13.65 -0.42
C GLY A 131 -11.15 -14.12 0.72
N ALA A 132 -9.87 -14.38 0.46
CA ALA A 132 -8.93 -14.84 1.47
C ALA A 132 -8.49 -13.68 2.37
N THR A 133 -8.31 -13.97 3.66
CA THR A 133 -7.71 -13.02 4.61
C THR A 133 -6.20 -12.94 4.36
N GLY A 134 -5.63 -11.74 4.40
CA GLY A 134 -4.20 -11.49 4.25
C GLY A 134 -3.45 -11.49 5.59
N MET A 135 -2.70 -10.43 5.85
CA MET A 135 -1.92 -10.26 7.08
C MET A 135 -2.76 -10.47 8.35
N THR A 136 -2.14 -11.06 9.37
CA THR A 136 -2.76 -11.23 10.70
C THR A 136 -2.95 -9.90 11.41
N ARG A 137 -3.82 -9.84 12.41
CA ARG A 137 -4.05 -8.62 13.20
C ARG A 137 -2.79 -8.15 13.92
N GLU A 138 -1.97 -9.08 14.41
CA GLU A 138 -0.71 -8.79 15.09
C GLU A 138 0.30 -8.13 14.15
N GLU A 139 0.39 -8.58 12.90
CA GLU A 139 1.24 -7.98 11.86
C GLU A 139 0.73 -6.59 11.48
N ILE A 140 -0.58 -6.44 11.27
CA ILE A 140 -1.21 -5.15 10.96
C ILE A 140 -0.93 -4.15 12.10
N ARG A 141 -1.16 -4.55 13.35
CA ARG A 141 -0.89 -3.73 14.55
C ARG A 141 0.56 -3.28 14.64
N ALA A 142 1.50 -4.18 14.33
CA ALA A 142 2.92 -3.86 14.34
C ALA A 142 3.27 -2.78 13.30
N VAL A 143 2.72 -2.89 12.09
CA VAL A 143 2.91 -1.87 11.02
C VAL A 143 2.28 -0.54 11.40
N VAL A 144 1.03 -0.55 11.89
CA VAL A 144 0.29 0.66 12.30
C VAL A 144 1.04 1.39 13.42
N TYR A 145 1.54 0.65 14.41
CA TYR A 145 2.35 1.24 15.48
C TYR A 145 3.56 2.00 14.96
N GLU A 146 4.34 1.39 14.05
CA GLU A 146 5.54 2.03 13.49
C GLU A 146 5.21 3.25 12.59
N ALA A 147 4.13 3.16 11.83
CA ALA A 147 3.66 4.28 11.02
C ALA A 147 3.25 5.46 11.90
N HIS A 148 2.43 5.22 12.92
CA HIS A 148 1.95 6.26 13.84
C HIS A 148 3.08 6.87 14.66
N ALA A 149 4.05 6.07 15.13
CA ALA A 149 5.23 6.57 15.82
C ALA A 149 6.06 7.53 14.93
N ALA A 150 6.00 7.35 13.60
CA ALA A 150 6.63 8.23 12.62
C ALA A 150 5.70 9.34 12.10
N HIS A 151 4.52 9.54 12.68
CA HIS A 151 3.48 10.47 12.21
C HIS A 151 3.05 10.22 10.75
N LYS A 152 2.98 8.94 10.36
CA LYS A 152 2.53 8.49 9.04
C LYS A 152 1.25 7.67 9.18
N THR A 153 0.54 7.52 8.07
CA THR A 153 -0.71 6.76 7.97
C THR A 153 -0.47 5.40 7.30
N VAL A 154 -1.42 4.49 7.48
CA VAL A 154 -1.43 3.19 6.81
C VAL A 154 -2.65 3.12 5.88
N MET A 155 -2.44 2.59 4.68
CA MET A 155 -3.49 2.28 3.71
C MET A 155 -3.48 0.78 3.41
N SER A 156 -4.65 0.15 3.30
CA SER A 156 -4.77 -1.28 3.05
C SER A 156 -5.50 -1.58 1.75
N HIS A 157 -4.93 -2.48 0.94
CA HIS A 157 -5.75 -3.24 -0.01
C HIS A 157 -6.58 -4.25 0.78
N ALA A 158 -7.88 -4.24 0.60
CA ALA A 158 -8.76 -5.25 1.15
C ALA A 158 -10.02 -5.42 0.29
N GLN A 159 -10.29 -6.67 -0.10
CA GLN A 159 -11.50 -7.09 -0.79
C GLN A 159 -12.41 -7.85 0.18
N ALA A 160 -11.83 -8.81 0.93
CA ALA A 160 -12.56 -9.66 1.86
C ALA A 160 -13.04 -8.90 3.09
N THR A 161 -14.30 -9.15 3.50
CA THR A 161 -14.92 -8.58 4.70
C THR A 161 -14.05 -8.69 5.94
N GLN A 162 -13.47 -9.89 6.20
CA GLN A 162 -12.63 -10.10 7.38
C GLN A 162 -11.31 -9.32 7.29
N GLY A 163 -10.70 -9.21 6.10
CA GLY A 163 -9.50 -8.40 5.89
C GLY A 163 -9.75 -6.91 6.14
N ILE A 164 -10.91 -6.40 5.71
CA ILE A 164 -11.35 -5.03 5.98
C ILE A 164 -11.54 -4.82 7.49
N LEU A 165 -12.26 -5.72 8.16
CA LEU A 165 -12.51 -5.63 9.60
C LEU A 165 -11.21 -5.65 10.40
N ASN A 166 -10.29 -6.56 10.08
CA ASN A 166 -8.98 -6.62 10.73
C ASN A 166 -8.21 -5.29 10.57
N ALA A 167 -8.18 -4.73 9.37
CA ALA A 167 -7.51 -3.46 9.10
C ALA A 167 -8.11 -2.30 9.91
N VAL A 168 -9.44 -2.19 9.95
CA VAL A 168 -10.15 -1.13 10.69
C VAL A 168 -9.90 -1.23 12.18
N LEU A 169 -10.04 -2.43 12.76
CA LEU A 169 -9.85 -2.68 14.19
C LEU A 169 -8.41 -2.39 14.65
N GLU A 170 -7.42 -2.55 13.79
CA GLU A 170 -6.02 -2.25 14.10
C GLU A 170 -5.61 -0.81 13.74
N GLY A 171 -6.54 0.03 13.29
CA GLY A 171 -6.32 1.47 13.14
C GLY A 171 -5.77 1.91 11.78
N VAL A 172 -5.95 1.11 10.73
CA VAL A 172 -5.64 1.50 9.35
C VAL A 172 -6.56 2.64 8.91
N GLU A 173 -6.00 3.69 8.32
CA GLU A 173 -6.75 4.91 8.01
C GLU A 173 -7.51 4.87 6.69
N SER A 174 -7.10 4.03 5.74
CA SER A 174 -7.84 3.89 4.48
C SER A 174 -7.84 2.47 3.94
N ILE A 175 -9.00 2.08 3.41
CA ILE A 175 -9.21 0.80 2.75
C ILE A 175 -9.39 1.05 1.26
N GLU A 176 -8.56 0.42 0.45
CA GLU A 176 -8.63 0.51 -1.00
C GLU A 176 -9.48 -0.65 -1.54
N HIS A 177 -10.36 -0.35 -2.50
CA HIS A 177 -11.32 -1.24 -3.15
C HIS A 177 -12.57 -1.54 -2.30
N GLY A 178 -12.51 -2.35 -1.26
CA GLY A 178 -13.63 -2.64 -0.36
C GLY A 178 -14.85 -3.28 -1.03
N MET A 179 -14.66 -4.09 -2.08
CA MET A 179 -15.75 -4.50 -2.98
C MET A 179 -16.74 -5.50 -2.36
N THR A 180 -16.34 -6.28 -1.34
CA THR A 180 -17.20 -7.27 -0.70
C THR A 180 -17.61 -6.89 0.72
N LEU A 181 -17.84 -5.60 0.95
CA LEU A 181 -18.35 -5.11 2.23
C LEU A 181 -19.76 -5.62 2.49
N MET A 182 -19.94 -6.30 3.61
CA MET A 182 -21.26 -6.72 4.12
C MET A 182 -21.79 -5.73 5.15
N GLN A 183 -23.11 -5.72 5.39
CA GLN A 183 -23.81 -4.80 6.31
C GLN A 183 -23.17 -4.67 7.71
N PRO A 184 -22.78 -5.76 8.40
CA PRO A 184 -22.13 -5.65 9.71
C PRO A 184 -20.79 -4.90 9.63
N THR A 185 -20.01 -5.14 8.58
CA THR A 185 -18.69 -4.49 8.38
C THR A 185 -18.86 -2.99 8.11
N VAL A 186 -19.94 -2.58 7.44
CA VAL A 186 -20.24 -1.16 7.23
C VAL A 186 -20.52 -0.47 8.57
N ALA A 187 -21.27 -1.09 9.46
CA ALA A 187 -21.51 -0.56 10.80
C ALA A 187 -20.21 -0.44 11.62
N ASP A 188 -19.36 -1.46 11.57
CA ASP A 188 -18.06 -1.45 12.26
C ASP A 188 -17.10 -0.43 11.66
N THR A 189 -17.09 -0.28 10.33
CA THR A 189 -16.28 0.76 9.68
C THR A 189 -16.79 2.16 10.00
N ALA A 190 -18.08 2.35 10.13
CA ALA A 190 -18.68 3.65 10.52
C ALA A 190 -18.33 4.01 11.98
N THR A 191 -18.32 3.03 12.90
CA THR A 191 -17.90 3.21 14.29
C THR A 191 -16.40 3.27 14.47
N GLY A 192 -15.63 2.55 13.63
CA GLY A 192 -14.17 2.54 13.60
C GLY A 192 -13.55 3.71 12.82
N GLY A 193 -14.36 4.50 12.14
CA GLY A 193 -13.92 5.70 11.42
C GLY A 193 -13.31 5.47 10.02
N ALA A 194 -13.45 4.29 9.44
CA ALA A 194 -13.12 4.04 8.04
C ALA A 194 -14.39 4.13 7.17
N CYS A 195 -14.33 4.84 6.06
CA CYS A 195 -15.47 5.01 5.14
C CYS A 195 -15.22 4.26 3.82
N PRO A 196 -16.06 3.32 3.38
CA PRO A 196 -15.89 2.62 2.11
C PRO A 196 -16.41 3.47 0.93
N GLY A 197 -15.62 3.57 -0.12
CA GLY A 197 -16.01 4.18 -1.39
C GLY A 197 -15.29 3.53 -2.56
N PRO A 198 -15.80 3.59 -3.79
CA PRO A 198 -15.15 2.99 -4.95
C PRO A 198 -13.78 3.65 -5.19
N GLY A 199 -12.72 2.91 -4.87
CA GLY A 199 -11.34 3.29 -5.15
C GLY A 199 -10.66 4.25 -4.17
N LEU A 200 -11.38 4.84 -3.22
CA LEU A 200 -10.77 5.66 -2.18
C LEU A 200 -11.61 5.63 -0.90
N VAL A 201 -11.15 4.94 0.10
CA VAL A 201 -11.71 5.05 1.44
C VAL A 201 -10.77 5.88 2.27
N THR A 202 -11.12 7.11 2.50
CA THR A 202 -10.40 7.97 3.43
C THR A 202 -11.12 7.95 4.76
N ARG A 203 -10.33 7.78 5.83
CA ARG A 203 -10.78 8.08 7.17
C ARG A 203 -11.36 9.50 7.19
N ASN A 204 -12.66 9.61 7.30
CA ASN A 204 -13.28 10.73 7.95
C ASN A 204 -13.96 10.18 9.19
N ILE A 205 -13.50 10.68 10.34
CA ILE A 205 -14.09 10.47 11.65
C ILE A 205 -13.50 9.28 12.41
N MET A 206 -12.36 9.50 13.05
CA MET A 206 -12.31 9.05 14.44
C MET A 206 -13.27 9.93 15.24
N PRO A 207 -14.24 9.39 15.98
CA PRO A 207 -14.76 10.11 17.11
C PRO A 207 -13.59 10.39 18.06
N ASP A 208 -13.55 11.58 18.62
CA ASP A 208 -12.56 12.06 19.60
C ASP A 208 -12.41 11.11 20.81
N ARG A 209 -11.72 10.01 20.64
CA ARG A 209 -11.24 9.16 21.74
C ARG A 209 -9.77 9.38 22.06
N ALA A 210 -9.15 10.35 21.42
CA ALA A 210 -7.75 10.72 21.69
C ALA A 210 -7.60 12.14 22.25
N ARG A 211 -8.68 12.78 22.69
CA ARG A 211 -8.57 13.93 23.58
C ARG A 211 -9.00 13.44 24.94
N GLY A 212 -8.05 12.77 25.61
CA GLY A 212 -8.17 12.48 27.02
C GLY A 212 -8.26 13.78 27.79
N GLU A 213 -9.32 13.92 28.53
CA GLU A 213 -9.26 14.61 29.81
C GLU A 213 -8.51 13.72 30.80
#